data_cd3ec6e007eb06b6f2f8d6f91a3dd651
#
_entry.id   cd3ec6e007eb06b6f2f8d6f91a3dd651
#
_cell.length_a   1.000
_cell.length_b   1.000
_cell.length_c   1.000
_cell.angle_alpha   90.00
_cell.angle_beta   90.00
_cell.angle_gamma   90.00
#
_symmetry.space_group_name_H-M   'P 1'
#
loop_
_entity.id
_entity.type
_entity.pdbx_description
1 polymer ?
#
loop_
_entity_poly.entity_id
_entity_poly.type
_entity_poly.pdbx_seq_one_letter_code
_entity_poly.pdbx_strand_id
1 'polypeptide(L)'
;GLAILLQSYRLPLFIMGTARTIGHFKTLTHNARQVVEYIPGNFEDKTEPELQKIMQPYVADWKKIIQHDLLMQIDDAMGHKRLAIGINEVWKAATHKKGRLLVVEKNYIYPAEQSADADTIVSHDEAGNNTFYIKDAVDDVIEKVLASGGDVEFVEEGLLANYNRIVLIEYYSYV
;
A
#
# COMPACT_ATOMS: atom_id res chain seq x y z
N GLY A 1 -26.80 -6.16 0.29
CA GLY A 1 -26.12 -7.43 0.29
C GLY A 1 -24.63 -7.36 0.46
N LEU A 2 -23.87 -8.12 -0.31
CA LEU A 2 -22.42 -8.29 -0.19
C LEU A 2 -21.64 -6.97 -0.23
N ALA A 3 -22.00 -6.05 -1.13
CA ALA A 3 -21.34 -4.76 -1.29
C ALA A 3 -21.32 -3.92 0.00
N ILE A 4 -22.42 -3.93 0.77
CA ILE A 4 -22.51 -3.19 2.03
C ILE A 4 -21.55 -3.77 3.08
N LEU A 5 -21.47 -5.09 3.18
CA LEU A 5 -20.57 -5.78 4.11
C LEU A 5 -19.08 -5.50 3.76
N LEU A 6 -18.75 -5.57 2.48
CA LEU A 6 -17.38 -5.31 2.01
C LEU A 6 -16.95 -3.87 2.21
N GLN A 7 -17.86 -2.90 2.01
CA GLN A 7 -17.57 -1.49 2.28
C GLN A 7 -17.39 -1.21 3.78
N SER A 8 -18.15 -1.90 4.64
CA SER A 8 -18.11 -1.66 6.09
C SER A 8 -16.90 -2.28 6.78
N TYR A 9 -16.41 -3.44 6.29
CA TYR A 9 -15.41 -4.23 7.02
C TYR A 9 -14.08 -4.42 6.28
N ARG A 10 -13.93 -3.94 5.03
CA ARG A 10 -12.71 -4.09 4.21
C ARG A 10 -12.10 -5.51 4.24
N LEU A 11 -12.97 -6.53 4.24
CA LEU A 11 -12.53 -7.92 4.33
C LEU A 11 -11.91 -8.40 3.02
N PRO A 12 -10.82 -9.19 3.08
CA PRO A 12 -10.26 -9.83 1.91
C PRO A 12 -11.26 -10.81 1.31
N LEU A 13 -11.39 -10.81 -0.01
CA LEU A 13 -12.36 -11.64 -0.73
C LEU A 13 -11.63 -12.72 -1.53
N PHE A 14 -12.00 -13.96 -1.31
CA PHE A 14 -11.57 -15.11 -2.11
C PHE A 14 -12.76 -15.63 -2.92
N ILE A 15 -12.58 -15.75 -4.24
CA ILE A 15 -13.64 -16.22 -5.14
C ILE A 15 -13.35 -17.64 -5.59
N MET A 16 -14.20 -18.57 -5.17
CA MET A 16 -14.12 -19.99 -5.52
C MET A 16 -15.21 -20.34 -6.52
N GLY A 17 -14.86 -21.07 -7.57
CA GLY A 17 -15.86 -21.51 -8.56
C GLY A 17 -15.24 -22.06 -9.83
N THR A 18 -16.09 -22.50 -10.77
CA THR A 18 -15.60 -22.93 -12.08
C THR A 18 -14.98 -21.76 -12.85
N ALA A 19 -14.08 -22.05 -13.79
CA ALA A 19 -13.45 -21.02 -14.61
C ALA A 19 -14.49 -20.12 -15.33
N ARG A 20 -15.61 -20.72 -15.74
CA ARG A 20 -16.73 -19.99 -16.36
C ARG A 20 -17.40 -19.03 -15.38
N THR A 21 -17.71 -19.50 -14.18
CA THR A 21 -18.36 -18.69 -13.13
C THR A 21 -17.44 -17.53 -12.69
N ILE A 22 -16.15 -17.81 -12.49
CA ILE A 22 -15.14 -16.79 -12.19
C ILE A 22 -15.04 -15.75 -13.31
N GLY A 23 -15.05 -16.20 -14.58
CA GLY A 23 -15.06 -15.31 -15.74
C GLY A 23 -16.25 -14.35 -15.73
N HIS A 24 -17.45 -14.86 -15.49
CA HIS A 24 -18.66 -14.05 -15.34
C HIS A 24 -18.58 -13.09 -14.16
N PHE A 25 -18.09 -13.55 -13.01
CA PHE A 25 -17.90 -12.70 -11.84
C PHE A 25 -16.97 -11.51 -12.15
N LYS A 26 -15.83 -11.77 -12.80
CA LYS A 26 -14.87 -10.72 -13.18
C LYS A 26 -15.47 -9.63 -14.08
N THR A 27 -16.41 -10.00 -14.95
CA THR A 27 -17.06 -9.04 -15.87
C THR A 27 -18.18 -8.24 -15.21
N LEU A 28 -18.83 -8.79 -14.19
CA LEU A 28 -20.01 -8.19 -13.56
C LEU A 28 -19.73 -7.51 -12.22
N THR A 29 -18.60 -7.84 -11.58
CA THR A 29 -18.32 -7.31 -10.24
C THR A 29 -17.73 -5.91 -10.27
N HIS A 30 -18.26 -5.03 -9.41
CA HIS A 30 -17.64 -3.75 -9.08
C HIS A 30 -16.63 -3.85 -7.92
N ASN A 31 -16.50 -5.04 -7.30
CA ASN A 31 -15.67 -5.29 -6.13
C ASN A 31 -14.38 -6.06 -6.47
N ALA A 32 -13.92 -6.03 -7.73
CA ALA A 32 -12.72 -6.74 -8.17
C ALA A 32 -11.47 -6.37 -7.36
N ARG A 33 -11.37 -5.14 -6.88
CA ARG A 33 -10.25 -4.64 -6.06
C ARG A 33 -10.13 -5.33 -4.70
N GLN A 34 -11.23 -5.84 -4.15
CA GLN A 34 -11.24 -6.53 -2.85
C GLN A 34 -10.90 -8.02 -2.97
N VAL A 35 -10.79 -8.53 -4.21
CA VAL A 35 -10.48 -9.94 -4.45
C VAL A 35 -8.98 -10.18 -4.34
N VAL A 36 -8.58 -10.96 -3.33
CA VAL A 36 -7.19 -11.39 -3.11
C VAL A 36 -6.81 -12.48 -4.10
N GLU A 37 -7.71 -13.46 -4.31
CA GLU A 37 -7.41 -14.62 -5.15
C GLU A 37 -8.66 -15.21 -5.77
N TYR A 38 -8.50 -15.76 -6.99
CA TYR A 38 -9.52 -16.54 -7.69
C TYR A 38 -9.11 -17.99 -7.68
N ILE A 39 -9.92 -18.85 -7.07
CA ILE A 39 -9.64 -20.29 -6.89
C ILE A 39 -10.53 -21.08 -7.84
N PRO A 40 -10.00 -21.56 -8.98
CA PRO A 40 -10.79 -22.34 -9.92
C PRO A 40 -11.02 -23.75 -9.40
N GLY A 41 -12.25 -24.24 -9.56
CA GLY A 41 -12.64 -25.59 -9.17
C GLY A 41 -14.16 -25.78 -9.17
N ASN A 42 -14.59 -27.03 -8.98
CA ASN A 42 -15.97 -27.34 -8.72
C ASN A 42 -16.17 -27.56 -7.20
N PHE A 43 -16.96 -26.72 -6.58
CA PHE A 43 -17.17 -26.70 -5.13
C PHE A 43 -18.65 -26.91 -4.74
N GLU A 44 -19.56 -27.23 -5.71
CA GLU A 44 -21.00 -27.31 -5.47
C GLU A 44 -21.37 -28.36 -4.42
N ASP A 45 -20.63 -29.49 -4.41
CA ASP A 45 -20.90 -30.61 -3.49
C ASP A 45 -20.00 -30.59 -2.25
N LYS A 46 -19.25 -29.51 -2.01
CA LYS A 46 -18.33 -29.41 -0.90
C LYS A 46 -19.00 -28.91 0.37
N THR A 47 -18.74 -29.62 1.46
CA THR A 47 -19.16 -29.20 2.80
C THR A 47 -18.27 -28.05 3.32
N GLU A 48 -18.76 -27.32 4.31
CA GLU A 48 -18.00 -26.23 4.93
C GLU A 48 -16.61 -26.65 5.43
N PRO A 49 -16.42 -27.80 6.13
CA PRO A 49 -15.10 -28.27 6.54
C PRO A 49 -14.16 -28.56 5.36
N GLU A 50 -14.68 -29.10 4.26
CA GLU A 50 -13.89 -29.34 3.05
C GLU A 50 -13.45 -28.02 2.40
N LEU A 51 -14.34 -27.02 2.35
CA LEU A 51 -14.02 -25.69 1.85
C LEU A 51 -12.95 -25.01 2.72
N GLN A 52 -13.06 -25.11 4.04
CA GLN A 52 -12.04 -24.60 4.97
C GLN A 52 -10.67 -25.23 4.71
N LYS A 53 -10.62 -26.56 4.50
CA LYS A 53 -9.37 -27.26 4.19
C LYS A 53 -8.76 -26.81 2.86
N ILE A 54 -9.58 -26.58 1.83
CA ILE A 54 -9.15 -26.07 0.53
C ILE A 54 -8.64 -24.64 0.65
N MET A 55 -9.30 -23.82 1.48
CA MET A 55 -8.91 -22.42 1.70
C MET A 55 -7.65 -22.25 2.54
N GLN A 56 -7.31 -23.23 3.37
CA GLN A 56 -6.19 -23.13 4.33
C GLN A 56 -4.87 -22.65 3.71
N PRO A 57 -4.37 -23.15 2.56
CA PRO A 57 -3.12 -22.67 1.97
C PRO A 57 -3.21 -21.22 1.48
N TYR A 58 -4.38 -20.75 1.05
CA TYR A 58 -4.59 -19.37 0.58
C TYR A 58 -4.64 -18.37 1.73
N VAL A 59 -5.27 -18.75 2.84
CA VAL A 59 -5.31 -17.93 4.05
C VAL A 59 -3.97 -17.95 4.78
N ALA A 60 -3.20 -19.04 4.67
CA ALA A 60 -1.86 -19.13 5.25
C ALA A 60 -0.83 -18.24 4.53
N ASP A 61 -1.08 -17.83 3.30
CA ASP A 61 -0.28 -16.80 2.62
C ASP A 61 -0.64 -15.39 3.14
N TRP A 62 -0.40 -15.22 4.41
CA TRP A 62 -0.69 -13.99 5.14
C TRP A 62 0.01 -12.76 4.55
N LYS A 63 1.20 -12.94 3.99
CA LYS A 63 1.95 -11.87 3.33
C LYS A 63 1.19 -11.29 2.13
N LYS A 64 0.59 -12.17 1.31
CA LYS A 64 -0.21 -11.75 0.14
C LYS A 64 -1.46 -10.98 0.57
N ILE A 65 -2.11 -11.42 1.65
CA ILE A 65 -3.29 -10.76 2.20
C ILE A 65 -2.94 -9.35 2.70
N ILE A 66 -1.86 -9.20 3.48
CA ILE A 66 -1.39 -7.90 3.98
C ILE A 66 -1.02 -6.97 2.83
N GLN A 67 -0.28 -7.45 1.83
CA GLN A 67 0.09 -6.64 0.67
C GLN A 67 -1.14 -6.17 -0.10
N HIS A 68 -2.14 -7.02 -0.24
CA HIS A 68 -3.40 -6.66 -0.88
C HIS A 68 -4.15 -5.57 -0.10
N ASP A 69 -4.25 -5.73 1.22
CA ASP A 69 -4.89 -4.73 2.09
C ASP A 69 -4.17 -3.38 2.03
N LEU A 70 -2.84 -3.38 2.02
CA LEU A 70 -2.02 -2.18 1.85
C LEU A 70 -2.32 -1.45 0.54
N LEU A 71 -2.36 -2.16 -0.58
CA LEU A 71 -2.69 -1.58 -1.88
C LEU A 71 -4.11 -0.99 -1.89
N MET A 72 -5.06 -1.66 -1.24
CA MET A 72 -6.42 -1.14 -1.07
C MET A 72 -6.45 0.16 -0.26
N GLN A 73 -5.65 0.27 0.80
CA GLN A 73 -5.54 1.49 1.59
C GLN A 73 -4.92 2.64 0.78
N ILE A 74 -3.91 2.35 -0.06
CA ILE A 74 -3.28 3.32 -0.96
C ILE A 74 -4.30 3.83 -1.99
N ASP A 75 -5.05 2.93 -2.64
CA ASP A 75 -6.08 3.28 -3.61
C ASP A 75 -7.19 4.15 -2.99
N ASP A 76 -7.64 3.81 -1.78
CA ASP A 76 -8.63 4.59 -1.04
C ASP A 76 -8.10 6.00 -0.72
N ALA A 77 -6.86 6.09 -0.23
CA ALA A 77 -6.23 7.36 0.09
C ALA A 77 -6.07 8.24 -1.16
N MET A 78 -5.72 7.64 -2.31
CA MET A 78 -5.63 8.34 -3.59
C MET A 78 -7.00 8.91 -4.00
N GLY A 79 -8.06 8.11 -3.91
CA GLY A 79 -9.43 8.54 -4.22
C GLY A 79 -9.91 9.71 -3.36
N HIS A 80 -9.42 9.82 -2.13
CA HIS A 80 -9.75 10.89 -1.18
C HIS A 80 -8.72 12.04 -1.15
N LYS A 81 -7.76 12.08 -2.06
CA LYS A 81 -6.67 13.09 -2.12
C LYS A 81 -5.88 13.17 -0.81
N ARG A 82 -5.61 12.03 -0.19
CA ARG A 82 -4.83 11.88 1.06
C ARG A 82 -3.57 11.05 0.85
N LEU A 83 -3.02 11.04 -0.36
CA LEU A 83 -1.83 10.27 -0.71
C LEU A 83 -0.76 11.19 -1.27
N ALA A 84 0.40 11.23 -0.60
CA ALA A 84 1.63 11.79 -1.15
C ALA A 84 2.41 10.67 -1.87
N ILE A 85 2.88 10.94 -3.08
CA ILE A 85 3.53 9.95 -3.96
C ILE A 85 4.94 10.40 -4.32
N GLY A 86 5.90 9.49 -4.11
CA GLY A 86 7.31 9.75 -4.37
C GLY A 86 7.96 10.60 -3.29
N ILE A 87 9.29 10.56 -3.25
CA ILE A 87 10.07 11.06 -2.12
C ILE A 87 9.85 12.55 -1.83
N ASN A 88 9.65 13.39 -2.85
CA ASN A 88 9.51 14.84 -2.67
C ASN A 88 8.19 15.22 -1.98
N GLU A 89 7.06 14.64 -2.44
CA GLU A 89 5.77 14.89 -1.81
C GLU A 89 5.71 14.28 -0.40
N VAL A 90 6.27 13.08 -0.26
CA VAL A 90 6.34 12.36 1.01
C VAL A 90 7.21 13.13 2.02
N TRP A 91 8.37 13.67 1.60
CA TRP A 91 9.21 14.52 2.43
C TRP A 91 8.44 15.73 2.97
N LYS A 92 7.76 16.44 2.08
CA LYS A 92 6.95 17.60 2.45
C LYS A 92 5.85 17.24 3.44
N ALA A 93 5.09 16.19 3.17
CA ALA A 93 4.01 15.74 4.05
C ALA A 93 4.53 15.27 5.41
N ALA A 94 5.66 14.56 5.46
CA ALA A 94 6.31 14.11 6.70
C ALA A 94 6.84 15.30 7.53
N THR A 95 7.47 16.29 6.89
CA THR A 95 7.95 17.50 7.52
C THR A 95 6.81 18.27 8.20
N HIS A 96 5.62 18.28 7.59
CA HIS A 96 4.41 18.87 8.16
C HIS A 96 3.62 17.95 9.11
N LYS A 97 4.18 16.80 9.50
CA LYS A 97 3.58 15.83 10.45
C LYS A 97 2.19 15.32 10.02
N LYS A 98 1.96 15.16 8.73
CA LYS A 98 0.68 14.72 8.19
C LYS A 98 0.56 13.21 8.03
N GLY A 99 1.66 12.48 8.19
CA GLY A 99 1.77 11.07 7.89
C GLY A 99 1.05 10.17 8.88
N ARG A 100 0.08 9.38 8.40
CA ARG A 100 -0.56 8.30 9.13
C ARG A 100 0.15 6.97 8.92
N LEU A 101 0.45 6.64 7.66
CA LEU A 101 1.09 5.38 7.28
C LEU A 101 2.02 5.62 6.10
N LEU A 102 3.30 5.42 6.34
CA LEU A 102 4.33 5.39 5.30
C LEU A 102 4.44 3.97 4.76
N VAL A 103 4.36 3.80 3.44
CA VAL A 103 4.65 2.54 2.77
C VAL A 103 5.85 2.76 1.85
N VAL A 104 6.88 1.95 2.02
CA VAL A 104 8.15 2.11 1.31
C VAL A 104 8.69 0.75 0.86
N GLU A 105 9.25 0.71 -0.35
CA GLU A 105 9.93 -0.49 -0.84
C GLU A 105 11.24 -0.74 -0.09
N LYS A 106 11.53 -2.00 0.22
CA LYS A 106 12.82 -2.42 0.78
C LYS A 106 13.96 -1.96 -0.12
N ASN A 107 15.10 -1.65 0.49
CA ASN A 107 16.31 -1.21 -0.21
C ASN A 107 16.12 0.08 -1.05
N TYR A 108 15.10 0.88 -0.78
CA TYR A 108 14.96 2.20 -1.39
C TYR A 108 15.81 3.20 -0.62
N ILE A 109 16.85 3.71 -1.26
CA ILE A 109 17.77 4.73 -0.74
C ILE A 109 17.69 5.95 -1.65
N TYR A 110 17.64 7.13 -1.08
CA TYR A 110 17.56 8.37 -1.84
C TYR A 110 18.51 9.44 -1.26
N PRO A 111 19.75 9.52 -1.78
CA PRO A 111 20.66 10.61 -1.43
C PRO A 111 20.08 11.95 -1.88
N ALA A 112 20.09 12.94 -1.02
CA ALA A 112 19.49 14.23 -1.31
C ALA A 112 20.27 15.39 -0.73
N GLU A 113 19.95 16.58 -1.20
CA GLU A 113 20.33 17.84 -0.62
C GLU A 113 19.07 18.60 -0.22
N GLN A 114 19.02 19.08 1.02
CA GLN A 114 17.90 19.90 1.46
C GLN A 114 18.07 21.32 0.90
N SER A 115 17.02 21.84 0.30
CA SER A 115 16.97 23.22 -0.16
C SER A 115 16.90 24.19 1.02
N ALA A 116 17.12 25.49 0.77
CA ALA A 116 16.89 26.55 1.75
C ALA A 116 15.46 26.55 2.31
N ASP A 117 14.52 26.02 1.54
CA ASP A 117 13.18 25.68 2.00
C ASP A 117 13.19 24.24 2.57
N ALA A 118 12.85 24.11 3.84
CA ALA A 118 12.81 22.83 4.55
C ALA A 118 11.86 21.79 3.91
N ASP A 119 10.93 22.23 3.09
CA ASP A 119 9.92 21.40 2.43
C ASP A 119 10.42 20.71 1.15
N THR A 120 11.58 21.12 0.65
CA THR A 120 12.09 20.69 -0.66
C THR A 120 13.44 20.00 -0.53
N ILE A 121 13.55 18.82 -1.14
CA ILE A 121 14.80 18.09 -1.34
C ILE A 121 15.10 17.89 -2.82
N VAL A 122 16.34 17.86 -3.18
CA VAL A 122 16.82 17.61 -4.55
C VAL A 122 17.73 16.40 -4.53
N SER A 123 17.62 15.53 -5.53
CA SER A 123 18.50 14.36 -5.65
C SER A 123 19.95 14.80 -5.73
N HIS A 124 20.82 14.12 -4.98
CA HIS A 124 22.25 14.35 -5.00
C HIS A 124 23.02 13.04 -4.94
N ASP A 125 23.74 12.71 -6.02
CA ASP A 125 24.38 11.40 -6.17
C ASP A 125 25.75 11.29 -5.45
N GLU A 126 26.34 12.40 -4.97
CA GLU A 126 27.63 12.40 -4.31
C GLU A 126 27.64 13.22 -3.03
N ALA A 127 28.27 12.65 -1.98
CA ALA A 127 28.54 13.35 -0.73
C ALA A 127 29.56 14.49 -0.98
N GLY A 128 29.06 15.68 -1.24
CA GLY A 128 29.86 16.89 -1.25
C GLY A 128 30.11 17.43 0.16
N ASN A 129 31.00 18.45 0.31
CA ASN A 129 31.17 19.19 1.56
C ASN A 129 29.98 20.13 1.87
N ASN A 130 28.77 19.71 1.51
CA ASN A 130 27.58 20.53 1.68
C ASN A 130 26.93 20.24 3.04
N THR A 131 26.67 21.29 3.80
CA THR A 131 26.07 21.22 5.15
C THR A 131 24.63 20.71 5.12
N PHE A 132 24.00 20.69 3.96
CA PHE A 132 22.61 20.27 3.75
C PHE A 132 22.48 18.90 3.08
N TYR A 133 23.60 18.16 2.96
CA TYR A 133 23.61 16.82 2.39
C TYR A 133 22.94 15.80 3.31
N ILE A 134 22.01 15.04 2.76
CA ILE A 134 21.28 13.95 3.40
C ILE A 134 21.72 12.65 2.72
N LYS A 135 22.32 11.74 3.49
CA LYS A 135 22.80 10.46 2.96
C LYS A 135 21.66 9.58 2.46
N ASP A 136 20.56 9.59 3.18
CA ASP A 136 19.34 8.87 2.82
C ASP A 136 18.11 9.62 3.31
N ALA A 137 17.40 10.26 2.41
CA ALA A 137 16.19 10.99 2.73
C ALA A 137 15.02 10.06 3.08
N VAL A 138 15.10 8.77 2.72
CA VAL A 138 14.09 7.78 3.10
C VAL A 138 14.14 7.50 4.60
N ASP A 139 15.34 7.32 5.16
CA ASP A 139 15.54 7.15 6.61
C ASP A 139 15.03 8.37 7.39
N ASP A 140 15.35 9.58 6.94
CA ASP A 140 14.88 10.82 7.58
C ASP A 140 13.33 10.93 7.54
N VAL A 141 12.69 10.51 6.44
CA VAL A 141 11.23 10.47 6.34
C VAL A 141 10.65 9.45 7.32
N ILE A 142 11.25 8.26 7.42
CA ILE A 142 10.83 7.23 8.38
C ILE A 142 10.86 7.79 9.80
N GLU A 143 11.96 8.43 10.20
CA GLU A 143 12.10 9.05 11.52
C GLU A 143 11.04 10.13 11.77
N LYS A 144 10.80 11.02 10.80
CA LYS A 144 9.78 12.08 10.91
C LYS A 144 8.37 11.51 11.10
N VAL A 145 8.00 10.46 10.34
CA VAL A 145 6.69 9.82 10.43
C VAL A 145 6.51 9.14 11.79
N LEU A 146 7.50 8.36 12.23
CA LEU A 146 7.45 7.69 13.55
C LEU A 146 7.42 8.72 14.69
N ALA A 147 8.23 9.77 14.63
CA ALA A 147 8.24 10.85 15.64
C ALA A 147 6.92 11.60 15.73
N SER A 148 6.13 11.63 14.65
CA SER A 148 4.80 12.26 14.62
C SER A 148 3.66 11.29 14.98
N GLY A 149 3.96 10.03 15.31
CA GLY A 149 2.99 9.02 15.72
C GLY A 149 2.33 8.29 14.55
N GLY A 150 2.90 8.35 13.35
CA GLY A 150 2.50 7.53 12.22
C GLY A 150 3.17 6.14 12.25
N ASP A 151 2.73 5.27 11.37
CA ASP A 151 3.23 3.92 11.19
C ASP A 151 4.07 3.80 9.92
N VAL A 152 4.93 2.77 9.85
CA VAL A 152 5.78 2.48 8.69
C VAL A 152 5.67 1.01 8.31
N GLU A 153 5.40 0.75 7.03
CA GLU A 153 5.34 -0.60 6.45
C GLU A 153 6.33 -0.74 5.29
N PHE A 154 7.15 -1.79 5.37
CA PHE A 154 8.10 -2.14 4.31
C PHE A 154 7.50 -3.19 3.38
N VAL A 155 7.54 -2.92 2.09
CA VAL A 155 7.04 -3.83 1.06
C VAL A 155 8.16 -4.32 0.14
N GLU A 156 7.92 -5.39 -0.60
CA GLU A 156 8.88 -5.92 -1.56
C GLU A 156 9.10 -4.96 -2.73
N GLU A 157 10.29 -5.00 -3.30
CA GLU A 157 10.64 -4.21 -4.49
C GLU A 157 9.67 -4.47 -5.64
N GLY A 158 9.26 -3.41 -6.32
CA GLY A 158 8.33 -3.45 -7.45
C GLY A 158 6.85 -3.38 -7.06
N LEU A 159 6.48 -3.54 -5.79
CA LEU A 159 5.08 -3.43 -5.36
C LEU A 159 4.55 -2.01 -5.54
N LEU A 160 5.40 -1.01 -5.35
CA LEU A 160 5.09 0.41 -5.51
C LEU A 160 5.65 1.01 -6.81
N ALA A 161 5.88 0.21 -7.85
CA ALA A 161 6.43 0.70 -9.12
C ALA A 161 5.62 1.87 -9.72
N ASN A 162 4.29 1.84 -9.59
CA ASN A 162 3.40 2.90 -10.07
C ASN A 162 3.33 4.12 -9.13
N TYR A 163 4.00 4.07 -7.98
CA TYR A 163 3.96 5.08 -6.92
C TYR A 163 5.36 5.61 -6.56
N ASN A 164 6.34 5.50 -7.47
CA ASN A 164 7.72 5.95 -7.27
C ASN A 164 8.39 5.39 -6.01
N ARG A 165 8.11 4.10 -5.68
CA ARG A 165 8.72 3.29 -4.62
C ARG A 165 8.39 3.72 -3.17
N ILE A 166 7.70 4.85 -2.95
CA ILE A 166 7.35 5.35 -1.63
C ILE A 166 6.05 6.14 -1.68
N VAL A 167 5.17 5.92 -0.70
CA VAL A 167 3.95 6.69 -0.52
C VAL A 167 3.68 6.98 0.95
N LEU A 168 3.00 8.09 1.23
CA LEU A 168 2.55 8.44 2.57
C LEU A 168 1.05 8.68 2.55
N ILE A 169 0.30 7.88 3.30
CA ILE A 169 -1.11 8.10 3.55
C ILE A 169 -1.24 9.15 4.65
N GLU A 170 -1.93 10.25 4.36
CA GLU A 170 -2.13 11.35 5.28
C GLU A 170 -3.37 11.15 6.17
N TYR A 171 -3.37 11.76 7.38
CA TYR A 171 -4.53 11.77 8.25
C TYR A 171 -5.72 12.54 7.65
N TYR A 172 -5.44 13.66 6.97
CA TYR A 172 -6.44 14.58 6.43
C TYR A 172 -6.14 14.94 4.98
N SER A 173 -7.18 15.16 4.18
CA SER A 173 -7.03 15.71 2.84
C SER A 173 -6.73 17.21 2.89
N TYR A 174 -5.98 17.69 1.90
CA TYR A 174 -5.96 19.13 1.62
C TYR A 174 -7.36 19.56 1.15
N VAL A 175 -7.96 20.50 1.83
CA VAL A 175 -9.14 21.24 1.37
C VAL A 175 -8.66 22.42 0.54
#